data_2a4898e92cb4c9c0255c8f78722b1cef
#
_entry.id   2a4898e92cb4c9c0255c8f78722b1cef
#
_cell.length_a   1.000
_cell.length_b   1.000
_cell.length_c   1.000
_cell.angle_alpha   90.00
_cell.angle_beta   90.00
_cell.angle_gamma   90.00
#
_symmetry.space_group_name_H-M   'P 1'
#
loop_
_entity.id
_entity.type
_entity.pdbx_description
1 polymer ?
#
loop_
_entity_poly.entity_id
_entity_poly.type
_entity_poly.pdbx_seq_one_letter_code
_entity_poly.pdbx_strand_id
1 'polypeptide(L)'
;NDDLSQFSVTTNVEMGKLLPEKVKLTAPVYYSYSKEVVTPRYNPLDTDMPMADALASLPTSAQRDSLRDLTNRVVVNKNFSVSGLRFNRTTKGSPMPYDLGNFTLGFAQSTRHTAGTTTAWERDMNWKLNFAYTYSPGRHSFEPLRNILKSKSPWLRIFKDFGINYLPQSIAFNSDISRHYYELQERDMENLENKTLPLTFSSDFLWNRSFQLRWDPTKNIHFNFASGTNAEIEQPNTPVNEALYPDRYTAWKDSITRSILELGRPLAYQQNAELSWNIPLNKIP
;
A
#
# COMPACT_ATOMS: atom_id res chain seq x y z
N ASN A 1 33.54 -21.15 -6.57
CA ASN A 1 32.28 -20.51 -6.90
C ASN A 1 31.15 -21.44 -6.49
N ASP A 2 30.14 -20.92 -5.83
CA ASP A 2 28.94 -21.65 -5.43
C ASP A 2 28.04 -21.86 -6.68
N ASP A 3 27.21 -22.89 -6.66
CA ASP A 3 26.25 -23.15 -7.73
C ASP A 3 24.96 -22.39 -7.46
N LEU A 4 24.58 -21.53 -8.43
CA LEU A 4 23.37 -20.74 -8.38
C LEU A 4 22.29 -21.32 -9.30
N SER A 5 21.14 -21.66 -8.76
CA SER A 5 19.94 -22.02 -9.50
C SER A 5 18.84 -20.99 -9.25
N GLN A 6 18.30 -20.41 -10.31
CA GLN A 6 17.26 -19.40 -10.20
C GLN A 6 16.07 -19.73 -11.12
N PHE A 7 14.89 -19.63 -10.57
CA PHE A 7 13.63 -19.76 -11.30
C PHE A 7 12.75 -18.53 -11.01
N SER A 8 12.17 -17.93 -12.05
CA SER A 8 11.25 -16.81 -11.88
C SER A 8 10.09 -16.89 -12.87
N VAL A 9 8.91 -16.51 -12.38
CA VAL A 9 7.68 -16.36 -13.17
C VAL A 9 7.07 -15.01 -12.85
N THR A 10 6.71 -14.26 -13.88
CA THR A 10 6.03 -12.96 -13.74
C THR A 10 4.83 -12.93 -14.65
N THR A 11 3.69 -12.49 -14.11
CA THR A 11 2.44 -12.37 -14.83
C THR A 11 1.83 -11.00 -14.61
N ASN A 12 1.36 -10.38 -15.68
CA ASN A 12 0.62 -9.12 -15.63
C ASN A 12 -0.67 -9.28 -16.44
N VAL A 13 -1.82 -9.15 -15.77
CA VAL A 13 -3.13 -9.38 -16.37
C VAL A 13 -4.06 -8.22 -16.06
N GLU A 14 -4.67 -7.65 -17.11
CA GLU A 14 -5.77 -6.68 -16.95
C GLU A 14 -7.10 -7.43 -16.79
N MET A 15 -7.46 -7.69 -15.52
CA MET A 15 -8.68 -8.46 -15.19
C MET A 15 -9.96 -7.79 -15.70
N GLY A 16 -9.95 -6.47 -15.85
CA GLY A 16 -11.08 -5.74 -16.43
C GLY A 16 -11.44 -6.16 -17.84
N LYS A 17 -10.46 -6.62 -18.63
CA LYS A 17 -10.69 -7.12 -20.00
C LYS A 17 -11.33 -8.51 -20.06
N LEU A 18 -11.31 -9.26 -18.96
CA LEU A 18 -11.94 -10.57 -18.86
C LEU A 18 -13.44 -10.47 -18.48
N LEU A 19 -13.88 -9.29 -18.05
CA LEU A 19 -15.27 -9.03 -17.70
C LEU A 19 -16.03 -8.44 -18.90
N PRO A 20 -17.37 -8.59 -18.93
CA PRO A 20 -18.19 -7.96 -19.95
C PRO A 20 -17.92 -6.45 -20.00
N GLU A 21 -17.84 -5.87 -21.21
CA GLU A 21 -17.56 -4.43 -21.42
C GLU A 21 -18.50 -3.49 -20.65
N LYS A 22 -19.70 -3.95 -20.31
CA LYS A 22 -20.69 -3.20 -19.53
C LYS A 22 -20.19 -2.88 -18.11
N VAL A 23 -19.32 -3.69 -17.55
CA VAL A 23 -18.79 -3.51 -16.18
C VAL A 23 -17.79 -2.36 -16.12
N LYS A 24 -17.05 -2.12 -17.21
CA LYS A 24 -16.06 -1.04 -17.36
C LYS A 24 -15.09 -0.93 -16.17
N LEU A 25 -14.64 -2.07 -15.68
CA LEU A 25 -13.68 -2.17 -14.60
C LEU A 25 -12.24 -2.10 -15.14
N THR A 26 -11.40 -1.29 -14.53
CA THR A 26 -9.94 -1.33 -14.67
C THR A 26 -9.37 -2.05 -13.45
N ALA A 27 -8.70 -3.17 -13.66
CA ALA A 27 -8.16 -4.00 -12.58
C ALA A 27 -6.85 -4.67 -13.04
N PRO A 28 -5.74 -3.93 -13.11
CA PRO A 28 -4.45 -4.50 -13.44
C PRO A 28 -3.94 -5.33 -12.26
N VAL A 29 -3.68 -6.61 -12.50
CA VAL A 29 -3.16 -7.56 -11.52
C VAL A 29 -1.76 -7.97 -11.93
N TYR A 30 -0.82 -7.81 -11.01
CA TYR A 30 0.56 -8.23 -11.16
C TYR A 30 0.87 -9.33 -10.16
N TYR A 31 1.51 -10.39 -10.62
CA TYR A 31 2.04 -11.45 -9.76
C TYR A 31 3.45 -11.82 -10.21
N SER A 32 4.37 -11.94 -9.25
CA SER A 32 5.68 -12.50 -9.51
C SER A 32 6.08 -13.48 -8.41
N TYR A 33 6.74 -14.54 -8.85
CA TYR A 33 7.34 -15.54 -8.00
C TYR A 33 8.79 -15.74 -8.45
N SER A 34 9.73 -15.70 -7.51
CA SER A 34 11.11 -16.09 -7.78
C SER A 34 11.64 -16.97 -6.67
N LYS A 35 12.40 -17.99 -7.06
CA LYS A 35 13.12 -18.86 -6.15
C LYS A 35 14.58 -18.92 -6.59
N GLU A 36 15.47 -18.61 -5.67
CA GLU A 36 16.90 -18.69 -5.82
C GLU A 36 17.43 -19.74 -4.84
N VAL A 37 18.26 -20.63 -5.32
CA VAL A 37 18.94 -21.65 -4.51
C VAL A 37 20.42 -21.51 -4.77
N VAL A 38 21.19 -21.25 -3.75
CA VAL A 38 22.65 -21.23 -3.78
C VAL A 38 23.15 -22.46 -3.04
N THR A 39 23.82 -23.34 -3.76
CA THR A 39 24.47 -24.52 -3.17
C THR A 39 25.94 -24.21 -2.98
N PRO A 40 26.44 -24.24 -1.75
CA PRO A 40 27.84 -23.96 -1.45
C PRO A 40 28.73 -25.04 -2.03
N ARG A 41 29.92 -24.66 -2.51
CA ARG A 41 30.91 -25.59 -3.05
C ARG A 41 31.51 -26.51 -1.96
N TYR A 42 31.70 -25.97 -0.77
CA TYR A 42 32.19 -26.70 0.39
C TYR A 42 31.06 -26.81 1.43
N ASN A 43 31.07 -27.89 2.20
CA ASN A 43 30.10 -28.09 3.27
C ASN A 43 30.28 -27.03 4.37
N PRO A 44 29.29 -26.13 4.63
CA PRO A 44 29.42 -25.10 5.66
C PRO A 44 29.55 -25.68 7.09
N LEU A 45 29.19 -26.95 7.29
CA LEU A 45 29.29 -27.65 8.58
C LEU A 45 30.66 -28.33 8.74
N ASP A 46 31.40 -28.51 7.64
CA ASP A 46 32.76 -29.06 7.60
C ASP A 46 33.48 -28.44 6.39
N THR A 47 34.14 -27.31 6.64
CA THR A 47 34.69 -26.43 5.60
C THR A 47 35.82 -27.05 4.77
N ASP A 48 36.41 -28.15 5.21
CA ASP A 48 37.45 -28.87 4.50
C ASP A 48 36.90 -29.90 3.51
N MET A 49 35.60 -30.20 3.60
CA MET A 49 34.95 -31.22 2.77
C MET A 49 34.15 -30.55 1.60
N PRO A 50 34.42 -30.93 0.34
CA PRO A 50 33.55 -30.55 -0.77
C PRO A 50 32.13 -31.05 -0.57
N MET A 51 31.12 -30.26 -0.96
CA MET A 51 29.70 -30.62 -0.81
C MET A 51 29.34 -31.92 -1.55
N ALA A 52 29.95 -32.16 -2.71
CA ALA A 52 29.73 -33.38 -3.49
C ALA A 52 30.14 -34.63 -2.71
N ASP A 53 31.29 -34.60 -2.04
CA ASP A 53 31.81 -35.70 -1.21
C ASP A 53 30.99 -35.89 0.06
N ALA A 54 30.56 -34.80 0.70
CA ALA A 54 29.66 -34.83 1.84
C ALA A 54 28.32 -35.51 1.48
N LEU A 55 27.72 -35.18 0.34
CA LEU A 55 26.50 -35.82 -0.13
C LEU A 55 26.68 -37.27 -0.52
N ALA A 56 27.84 -37.62 -1.14
CA ALA A 56 28.16 -39.00 -1.54
C ALA A 56 28.37 -39.92 -0.32
N SER A 57 28.87 -39.39 0.79
CA SER A 57 29.08 -40.16 2.04
C SER A 57 27.78 -40.58 2.71
N LEU A 58 26.63 -39.95 2.41
CA LEU A 58 25.35 -40.23 3.01
C LEU A 58 24.58 -41.36 2.27
N PRO A 59 24.21 -42.45 2.95
CA PRO A 59 23.63 -43.64 2.32
C PRO A 59 22.20 -43.43 1.80
N THR A 60 21.40 -42.55 2.44
CA THR A 60 19.98 -42.36 2.10
C THR A 60 19.70 -41.01 1.42
N SER A 61 18.70 -41.00 0.55
CA SER A 61 18.22 -39.75 -0.09
C SER A 61 17.71 -38.75 0.95
N ALA A 62 17.02 -39.23 1.99
CA ALA A 62 16.49 -38.39 3.07
C ALA A 62 17.60 -37.63 3.83
N GLN A 63 18.74 -38.31 4.11
CA GLN A 63 19.89 -37.67 4.75
C GLN A 63 20.54 -36.64 3.82
N ARG A 64 20.63 -36.92 2.54
CA ARG A 64 21.15 -35.96 1.53
C ARG A 64 20.27 -34.74 1.40
N ASP A 65 18.96 -34.94 1.42
CA ASP A 65 18.00 -33.81 1.36
C ASP A 65 18.04 -32.99 2.64
N SER A 66 18.15 -33.64 3.82
CA SER A 66 18.37 -32.92 5.09
C SER A 66 19.65 -32.10 5.11
N LEU A 67 20.75 -32.63 4.55
CA LEU A 67 22.00 -31.87 4.44
C LEU A 67 21.84 -30.68 3.51
N ARG A 68 21.19 -30.85 2.36
CA ARG A 68 20.90 -29.73 1.43
C ARG A 68 20.02 -28.66 2.07
N ASP A 69 18.99 -29.04 2.82
CA ASP A 69 18.12 -28.10 3.52
C ASP A 69 18.87 -27.31 4.62
N LEU A 70 19.91 -27.91 5.20
CA LEU A 70 20.75 -27.24 6.20
C LEU A 70 21.79 -26.30 5.55
N THR A 71 22.30 -26.65 4.39
CA THR A 71 23.49 -25.99 3.79
C THR A 71 23.17 -25.05 2.65
N ASN A 72 22.11 -25.32 1.89
CA ASN A 72 21.71 -24.46 0.80
C ASN A 72 21.08 -23.15 1.33
N ARG A 73 21.48 -22.04 0.70
CA ARG A 73 20.74 -20.79 0.87
C ARG A 73 19.59 -20.73 -0.11
N VAL A 74 18.39 -20.65 0.40
CA VAL A 74 17.17 -20.56 -0.40
C VAL A 74 16.51 -19.21 -0.16
N VAL A 75 16.24 -18.46 -1.22
CA VAL A 75 15.49 -17.21 -1.19
C VAL A 75 14.26 -17.35 -2.08
N VAL A 76 13.08 -17.13 -1.50
CA VAL A 76 11.81 -17.15 -2.22
C VAL A 76 11.15 -15.79 -2.08
N ASN A 77 10.91 -15.11 -3.22
CA ASN A 77 10.16 -13.87 -3.25
C ASN A 77 8.81 -14.10 -3.93
N LYS A 78 7.76 -13.55 -3.33
CA LYS A 78 6.40 -13.55 -3.87
C LYS A 78 5.88 -12.12 -3.82
N ASN A 79 5.45 -11.60 -4.96
CA ASN A 79 4.83 -10.28 -5.04
C ASN A 79 3.48 -10.42 -5.71
N PHE A 80 2.50 -9.78 -5.13
CA PHE A 80 1.15 -9.67 -5.66
C PHE A 80 0.71 -8.22 -5.56
N SER A 81 0.16 -7.66 -6.63
CA SER A 81 -0.44 -6.34 -6.55
C SER A 81 -1.63 -6.19 -7.50
N VAL A 82 -2.60 -5.41 -7.03
CA VAL A 82 -3.70 -4.87 -7.81
C VAL A 82 -3.62 -3.36 -7.66
N SER A 83 -3.27 -2.66 -8.72
CA SER A 83 -3.09 -1.21 -8.68
C SER A 83 -4.22 -0.50 -9.41
N GLY A 84 -4.81 0.52 -8.77
CA GLY A 84 -5.79 1.38 -9.43
C GLY A 84 -7.07 0.67 -9.85
N LEU A 85 -7.56 -0.27 -9.02
CA LEU A 85 -8.88 -0.88 -9.20
C LEU A 85 -9.94 0.22 -9.18
N ARG A 86 -10.62 0.44 -10.30
CA ARG A 86 -11.65 1.48 -10.42
C ARG A 86 -12.69 1.13 -11.48
N PHE A 87 -13.89 1.65 -11.28
CA PHE A 87 -14.91 1.64 -12.32
C PHE A 87 -14.77 2.86 -13.23
N ASN A 88 -14.68 2.62 -14.54
CA ASN A 88 -14.63 3.70 -15.51
C ASN A 88 -16.02 4.25 -15.73
N ARG A 89 -16.13 5.56 -15.71
CA ARG A 89 -17.39 6.24 -15.85
C ARG A 89 -17.97 6.09 -17.28
N THR A 90 -19.27 5.86 -17.35
CA THR A 90 -20.00 5.67 -18.63
C THR A 90 -20.84 6.86 -19.02
N THR A 91 -21.19 7.73 -18.07
CA THR A 91 -22.08 8.87 -18.29
C THR A 91 -21.31 10.10 -18.75
N LYS A 92 -21.86 10.82 -19.74
CA LYS A 92 -21.27 12.06 -20.29
C LYS A 92 -21.55 13.31 -19.42
N GLY A 93 -22.41 13.21 -18.41
CA GLY A 93 -22.76 14.32 -17.51
C GLY A 93 -21.66 14.66 -16.48
N SER A 94 -21.85 15.68 -15.64
CA SER A 94 -20.95 15.99 -14.51
C SER A 94 -20.88 14.83 -13.51
N PRO A 95 -19.72 14.56 -12.90
CA PRO A 95 -19.60 13.51 -11.90
C PRO A 95 -20.50 13.79 -10.70
N MET A 96 -21.11 12.73 -10.17
CA MET A 96 -21.85 12.79 -8.91
C MET A 96 -20.97 12.32 -7.77
N PRO A 97 -21.15 12.82 -6.53
CA PRO A 97 -20.30 12.42 -5.38
C PRO A 97 -20.28 10.92 -5.11
N TYR A 98 -21.36 10.22 -5.42
CA TYR A 98 -21.54 8.78 -5.18
C TYR A 98 -21.16 7.90 -6.39
N ASP A 99 -20.63 8.48 -7.48
CA ASP A 99 -20.20 7.70 -8.64
C ASP A 99 -19.07 6.76 -8.26
N LEU A 100 -19.18 5.48 -8.62
CA LEU A 100 -18.15 4.49 -8.35
C LEU A 100 -16.80 4.82 -9.01
N GLY A 101 -16.84 5.60 -10.09
CA GLY A 101 -15.64 6.09 -10.77
C GLY A 101 -14.79 7.07 -9.95
N ASN A 102 -15.34 7.63 -8.86
CA ASN A 102 -14.61 8.50 -7.93
C ASN A 102 -13.71 7.72 -6.96
N PHE A 103 -13.92 6.40 -6.86
CA PHE A 103 -13.20 5.53 -5.93
C PHE A 103 -12.12 4.75 -6.66
N THR A 104 -10.96 4.64 -6.03
CA THR A 104 -9.85 3.83 -6.50
C THR A 104 -9.31 3.01 -5.33
N LEU A 105 -9.09 1.72 -5.57
CA LEU A 105 -8.49 0.82 -4.62
C LEU A 105 -7.16 0.30 -5.15
N GLY A 106 -6.19 0.15 -4.27
CA GLY A 106 -4.93 -0.49 -4.58
C GLY A 106 -4.53 -1.44 -3.44
N PHE A 107 -4.00 -2.59 -3.79
CA PHE A 107 -3.44 -3.54 -2.84
C PHE A 107 -2.12 -4.06 -3.37
N ALA A 108 -1.10 -4.11 -2.52
CA ALA A 108 0.19 -4.71 -2.85
C ALA A 108 0.69 -5.53 -1.66
N GLN A 109 1.20 -6.71 -1.94
CA GLN A 109 1.82 -7.59 -0.97
C GLN A 109 3.14 -8.11 -1.52
N SER A 110 4.18 -8.08 -0.70
CA SER A 110 5.48 -8.65 -0.98
C SER A 110 5.88 -9.54 0.20
N THR A 111 6.34 -10.74 -0.10
CA THR A 111 6.82 -11.69 0.91
C THR A 111 8.15 -12.26 0.45
N ARG A 112 9.15 -12.16 1.31
CA ARG A 112 10.46 -12.78 1.13
C ARG A 112 10.68 -13.82 2.22
N HIS A 113 11.03 -15.03 1.82
CA HIS A 113 11.48 -16.08 2.69
C HIS A 113 12.93 -16.41 2.39
N THR A 114 13.75 -16.46 3.43
CA THR A 114 15.15 -16.87 3.33
C THR A 114 15.39 -18.00 4.31
N ALA A 115 16.10 -19.01 3.88
CA ALA A 115 16.66 -20.07 4.73
C ALA A 115 18.12 -20.31 4.33
N GLY A 116 18.93 -20.76 5.26
CA GLY A 116 20.36 -20.99 5.03
C GLY A 116 20.99 -21.69 6.21
N THR A 117 22.31 -21.79 6.19
CA THR A 117 23.08 -22.54 7.22
C THR A 117 22.85 -21.97 8.62
N THR A 118 23.02 -20.66 8.79
CA THR A 118 22.86 -19.96 10.08
C THR A 118 21.44 -19.52 10.36
N THR A 119 20.58 -19.51 9.33
CA THR A 119 19.21 -19.03 9.40
C THR A 119 18.24 -20.20 9.19
N ALA A 120 17.51 -20.58 10.24
CA ALA A 120 16.50 -21.61 10.11
C ALA A 120 15.39 -21.16 9.17
N TRP A 121 14.89 -19.96 9.38
CA TRP A 121 13.97 -19.25 8.48
C TRP A 121 13.95 -17.78 8.83
N GLU A 122 13.81 -16.98 7.79
CA GLU A 122 13.60 -15.54 7.83
C GLU A 122 12.37 -15.24 6.97
N ARG A 123 11.51 -14.40 7.47
CA ARG A 123 10.32 -13.96 6.75
C ARG A 123 10.19 -12.45 6.85
N ASP A 124 10.15 -11.81 5.70
CA ASP A 124 9.86 -10.39 5.54
C ASP A 124 8.57 -10.25 4.75
N MET A 125 7.55 -9.69 5.35
CA MET A 125 6.24 -9.51 4.74
C MET A 125 5.82 -8.04 4.82
N ASN A 126 5.58 -7.47 3.64
CA ASN A 126 5.06 -6.12 3.49
C ASN A 126 3.73 -6.18 2.75
N TRP A 127 2.71 -5.48 3.24
CA TRP A 127 1.52 -5.23 2.46
C TRP A 127 1.04 -3.79 2.63
N LYS A 128 0.40 -3.29 1.58
CA LYS A 128 -0.17 -1.94 1.52
C LYS A 128 -1.56 -2.00 0.91
N LEU A 129 -2.49 -1.29 1.53
CA LEU A 129 -3.83 -1.06 1.03
C LEU A 129 -4.00 0.44 0.84
N ASN A 130 -4.32 0.85 -0.38
CA ASN A 130 -4.62 2.23 -0.73
C ASN A 130 -6.10 2.36 -1.09
N PHE A 131 -6.76 3.33 -0.51
CA PHE A 131 -8.12 3.76 -0.88
C PHE A 131 -8.06 5.24 -1.21
N ALA A 132 -8.49 5.60 -2.41
CA ALA A 132 -8.59 6.99 -2.84
C ALA A 132 -10.01 7.30 -3.32
N TYR A 133 -10.50 8.45 -2.89
CA TYR A 133 -11.73 9.07 -3.38
C TYR A 133 -11.39 10.42 -3.97
N THR A 134 -11.83 10.69 -5.21
CA THR A 134 -11.61 11.98 -5.86
C THR A 134 -12.89 12.40 -6.57
N TYR A 135 -13.44 13.51 -6.13
CA TYR A 135 -14.63 14.13 -6.73
C TYR A 135 -14.29 15.49 -7.31
N SER A 136 -14.54 15.66 -8.60
CA SER A 136 -14.30 16.91 -9.34
C SER A 136 -15.50 17.21 -10.26
N PRO A 137 -16.51 17.89 -9.76
CA PRO A 137 -17.77 18.11 -10.50
C PRO A 137 -17.64 19.06 -11.69
N GLY A 138 -16.50 19.73 -11.81
CA GLY A 138 -16.33 20.82 -12.77
C GLY A 138 -16.83 22.15 -12.21
N ARG A 139 -16.77 23.19 -13.03
CA ARG A 139 -17.22 24.53 -12.63
C ARG A 139 -18.73 24.67 -12.82
N HIS A 140 -19.44 24.87 -11.74
CA HIS A 140 -20.86 25.20 -11.71
C HIS A 140 -21.02 26.61 -11.15
N SER A 141 -21.02 27.59 -12.02
CA SER A 141 -21.11 29.01 -11.65
C SER A 141 -22.55 29.50 -11.84
N PHE A 142 -23.12 30.06 -10.81
CA PHE A 142 -24.38 30.79 -10.84
C PHE A 142 -24.07 32.28 -10.85
N GLU A 143 -24.51 32.98 -11.92
CA GLU A 143 -24.29 34.42 -12.13
C GLU A 143 -25.64 35.16 -12.00
N PRO A 144 -26.11 35.48 -10.80
CA PRO A 144 -27.50 35.98 -10.59
C PRO A 144 -27.74 37.32 -11.21
N LEU A 145 -26.74 38.18 -11.31
CA LEU A 145 -26.90 39.56 -11.78
C LEU A 145 -26.65 39.75 -13.27
N ARG A 146 -26.17 38.72 -13.99
CA ARG A 146 -25.81 38.77 -15.38
C ARG A 146 -26.99 39.15 -16.28
N ASN A 147 -28.17 38.61 -15.97
CA ASN A 147 -29.41 38.84 -16.76
C ASN A 147 -30.19 40.06 -16.26
N ILE A 148 -29.99 40.51 -15.03
CA ILE A 148 -30.70 41.60 -14.39
C ILE A 148 -30.05 42.94 -14.76
N LEU A 149 -28.72 43.03 -14.70
CA LEU A 149 -27.96 44.24 -14.95
C LEU A 149 -27.64 44.39 -16.44
N LYS A 150 -28.55 44.97 -17.22
CA LYS A 150 -28.36 45.26 -18.65
C LYS A 150 -27.54 46.52 -18.94
N SER A 151 -27.17 47.28 -17.91
CA SER A 151 -26.40 48.52 -18.02
C SER A 151 -24.98 48.26 -18.56
N LYS A 152 -24.48 49.20 -19.40
CA LYS A 152 -23.13 49.22 -19.94
C LYS A 152 -22.12 49.97 -19.03
N SER A 153 -22.54 50.45 -17.85
CA SER A 153 -21.66 51.17 -16.91
C SER A 153 -20.48 50.34 -16.49
N PRO A 154 -19.24 50.86 -16.53
CA PRO A 154 -18.04 50.16 -16.05
C PRO A 154 -18.11 49.70 -14.59
N TRP A 155 -18.71 50.53 -13.73
CA TRP A 155 -18.90 50.22 -12.30
C TRP A 155 -19.81 49.03 -12.04
N LEU A 156 -20.89 48.90 -12.85
CA LEU A 156 -21.82 47.79 -12.74
C LEU A 156 -21.28 46.49 -13.34
N ARG A 157 -20.20 46.56 -14.11
CA ARG A 157 -19.53 45.40 -14.69
C ARG A 157 -18.96 44.48 -13.62
N ILE A 158 -18.44 45.04 -12.52
CA ILE A 158 -17.92 44.26 -11.42
C ILE A 158 -18.99 43.37 -10.79
N PHE A 159 -20.18 43.94 -10.58
CA PHE A 159 -21.34 43.21 -10.03
C PHE A 159 -21.94 42.24 -11.03
N LYS A 160 -21.97 42.60 -12.32
CA LYS A 160 -22.49 41.74 -13.38
C LYS A 160 -21.68 40.46 -13.57
N ASP A 161 -20.34 40.56 -13.43
CA ASP A 161 -19.43 39.44 -13.57
C ASP A 161 -19.30 38.65 -12.25
N PHE A 162 -20.04 39.01 -11.20
CA PHE A 162 -20.04 38.28 -9.93
C PHE A 162 -20.75 36.96 -10.11
N GLY A 163 -20.01 35.89 -9.98
CA GLY A 163 -20.51 34.52 -10.05
C GLY A 163 -20.14 33.77 -8.79
N ILE A 164 -21.09 32.97 -8.28
CA ILE A 164 -20.90 32.10 -7.13
C ILE A 164 -20.80 30.65 -7.61
N ASN A 165 -19.71 30.00 -7.30
CA ASN A 165 -19.56 28.56 -7.48
C ASN A 165 -20.03 27.87 -6.21
N TYR A 166 -21.16 27.17 -6.26
CA TYR A 166 -21.73 26.48 -5.10
C TYR A 166 -21.15 25.10 -4.87
N LEU A 167 -20.48 24.51 -5.87
CA LEU A 167 -19.76 23.25 -5.73
C LEU A 167 -18.24 23.48 -5.60
N PRO A 168 -17.56 22.66 -4.82
CA PRO A 168 -16.09 22.67 -4.77
C PRO A 168 -15.52 22.24 -6.12
N GLN A 169 -14.31 22.70 -6.43
CA GLN A 169 -13.60 22.27 -7.63
C GLN A 169 -13.10 20.83 -7.52
N SER A 170 -12.62 20.47 -6.33
CA SER A 170 -12.22 19.10 -6.04
C SER A 170 -12.31 18.79 -4.56
N ILE A 171 -12.69 17.56 -4.27
CA ILE A 171 -12.60 16.93 -2.96
C ILE A 171 -11.78 15.66 -3.18
N ALA A 172 -10.71 15.48 -2.42
CA ALA A 172 -9.91 14.27 -2.44
C ALA A 172 -9.72 13.74 -1.02
N PHE A 173 -9.88 12.44 -0.87
CA PHE A 173 -9.57 11.70 0.34
C PHE A 173 -8.70 10.51 -0.01
N ASN A 174 -7.57 10.35 0.68
CA ASN A 174 -6.71 9.19 0.54
C ASN A 174 -6.53 8.52 1.91
N SER A 175 -6.52 7.21 1.89
CA SER A 175 -6.30 6.37 3.06
C SER A 175 -5.33 5.25 2.69
N ASP A 176 -4.14 5.29 3.27
CA ASP A 176 -3.06 4.35 3.02
C ASP A 176 -2.79 3.56 4.30
N ILE A 177 -3.01 2.27 4.26
CA ILE A 177 -2.68 1.34 5.33
C ILE A 177 -1.49 0.53 4.88
N SER A 178 -0.45 0.46 5.71
CA SER A 178 0.74 -0.33 5.43
C SER A 178 1.16 -1.13 6.66
N ARG A 179 1.51 -2.38 6.44
CA ARG A 179 2.04 -3.24 7.48
C ARG A 179 3.33 -3.90 7.00
N HIS A 180 4.35 -3.80 7.82
CA HIS A 180 5.58 -4.55 7.71
C HIS A 180 5.65 -5.55 8.88
N TYR A 181 5.99 -6.79 8.60
CA TYR A 181 6.22 -7.82 9.58
C TYR A 181 7.48 -8.59 9.21
N TYR A 182 8.43 -8.59 10.11
CA TYR A 182 9.69 -9.29 9.98
C TYR A 182 9.85 -10.30 11.10
N GLU A 183 10.33 -11.49 10.78
CA GLU A 183 10.70 -12.50 11.77
C GLU A 183 11.93 -13.29 11.30
N LEU A 184 12.81 -13.59 12.24
CA LEU A 184 14.04 -14.32 12.03
C LEU A 184 14.22 -15.36 13.12
N GLN A 185 14.40 -16.61 12.71
CA GLN A 185 14.84 -17.71 13.56
C GLN A 185 16.24 -18.13 13.15
N GLU A 186 17.19 -17.85 13.99
CA GLU A 186 18.56 -18.31 13.83
C GLU A 186 18.71 -19.76 14.28
N ARG A 187 19.68 -20.46 13.69
CA ARG A 187 20.10 -21.82 14.11
C ARG A 187 21.22 -21.72 15.13
N ASP A 188 21.14 -22.56 16.14
CA ASP A 188 22.25 -22.82 17.01
C ASP A 188 23.24 -23.74 16.30
N MET A 189 24.38 -23.19 15.90
CA MET A 189 25.42 -23.94 15.15
C MET A 189 26.22 -24.92 16.04
N GLU A 190 26.19 -24.73 17.35
CA GLU A 190 26.82 -25.65 18.30
C GLU A 190 25.91 -26.83 18.60
N ASN A 191 24.58 -26.61 18.54
CA ASN A 191 23.60 -27.64 18.82
C ASN A 191 22.42 -27.56 17.80
N LEU A 192 22.60 -28.16 16.63
CA LEU A 192 21.65 -28.13 15.52
C LEU A 192 20.31 -28.80 15.87
N GLU A 193 20.22 -29.64 16.88
CA GLU A 193 18.99 -30.27 17.32
C GLU A 193 18.20 -29.35 18.26
N ASN A 194 18.84 -28.37 18.86
CA ASN A 194 18.26 -27.50 19.86
C ASN A 194 17.76 -26.19 19.18
N LYS A 195 16.44 -26.04 19.01
CA LYS A 195 15.79 -24.85 18.44
C LYS A 195 15.56 -23.75 19.49
N THR A 196 16.56 -23.51 20.35
CA THR A 196 16.38 -22.68 21.56
C THR A 196 16.74 -21.21 21.40
N LEU A 197 17.28 -20.79 20.26
CA LEU A 197 17.51 -19.36 20.03
C LEU A 197 16.19 -18.61 19.94
N PRO A 198 16.06 -17.46 20.63
CA PRO A 198 14.82 -16.72 20.66
C PRO A 198 14.48 -16.18 19.27
N LEU A 199 13.18 -16.21 18.94
CA LEU A 199 12.65 -15.62 17.72
C LEU A 199 12.79 -14.10 17.76
N THR A 200 13.52 -13.53 16.80
CA THR A 200 13.57 -12.09 16.59
C THR A 200 12.42 -11.68 15.66
N PHE A 201 11.66 -10.65 16.02
CA PHE A 201 10.60 -10.12 15.20
C PHE A 201 10.47 -8.62 15.35
N SER A 202 9.97 -7.97 14.30
CA SER A 202 9.54 -6.58 14.34
C SER A 202 8.25 -6.42 13.53
N SER A 203 7.45 -5.44 13.89
CA SER A 203 6.18 -5.21 13.25
C SER A 203 5.80 -3.74 13.31
N ASP A 204 5.54 -3.15 12.14
CA ASP A 204 5.04 -1.79 11.99
C ASP A 204 3.69 -1.82 11.29
N PHE A 205 2.72 -1.08 11.82
CA PHE A 205 1.40 -1.02 11.25
C PHE A 205 0.91 0.43 11.25
N LEU A 206 0.96 1.07 10.08
CA LEU A 206 0.72 2.50 9.90
C LEU A 206 -0.56 2.75 9.09
N TRP A 207 -1.26 3.80 9.45
CA TRP A 207 -2.45 4.26 8.74
C TRP A 207 -2.35 5.76 8.48
N ASN A 208 -2.06 6.12 7.23
CA ASN A 208 -1.97 7.50 6.79
C ASN A 208 -3.27 7.90 6.10
N ARG A 209 -3.80 9.04 6.47
CA ARG A 209 -5.04 9.61 5.91
C ARG A 209 -4.79 11.04 5.51
N SER A 210 -5.27 11.42 4.33
CA SER A 210 -5.23 12.81 3.90
C SER A 210 -6.57 13.23 3.29
N PHE A 211 -6.95 14.46 3.55
CA PHE A 211 -8.13 15.09 2.99
C PHE A 211 -7.72 16.40 2.35
N GLN A 212 -8.24 16.68 1.15
CA GLN A 212 -8.00 17.92 0.42
C GLN A 212 -9.32 18.44 -0.12
N LEU A 213 -9.56 19.71 0.07
CA LEU A 213 -10.69 20.45 -0.47
C LEU A 213 -10.17 21.68 -1.19
N ARG A 214 -10.52 21.81 -2.46
CA ARG A 214 -10.32 23.03 -3.24
C ARG A 214 -11.66 23.60 -3.64
N TRP A 215 -11.91 24.84 -3.23
CA TRP A 215 -13.13 25.54 -3.55
C TRP A 215 -12.84 26.98 -3.96
N ASP A 216 -13.35 27.37 -5.10
CA ASP A 216 -13.29 28.74 -5.60
C ASP A 216 -14.71 29.33 -5.52
N PRO A 217 -15.17 29.87 -4.35
CA PRO A 217 -16.52 30.42 -4.20
C PRO A 217 -16.87 31.48 -5.23
N THR A 218 -15.88 32.24 -5.66
CA THR A 218 -16.00 33.22 -6.74
C THR A 218 -14.78 33.13 -7.66
N LYS A 219 -14.81 33.87 -8.79
CA LYS A 219 -13.66 33.93 -9.72
C LYS A 219 -12.37 34.49 -9.06
N ASN A 220 -12.51 35.22 -7.97
CA ASN A 220 -11.41 35.95 -7.33
C ASN A 220 -11.09 35.46 -5.92
N ILE A 221 -11.90 34.58 -5.35
CA ILE A 221 -11.69 34.01 -4.02
C ILE A 221 -11.40 32.52 -4.19
N HIS A 222 -10.30 32.06 -3.65
CA HIS A 222 -9.85 30.67 -3.68
C HIS A 222 -9.63 30.19 -2.26
N PHE A 223 -10.23 29.06 -1.93
CA PHE A 223 -10.08 28.39 -0.66
C PHE A 223 -9.48 27.00 -0.87
N ASN A 224 -8.34 26.75 -0.23
CA ASN A 224 -7.68 25.45 -0.21
C ASN A 224 -7.58 25.00 1.23
N PHE A 225 -8.02 23.77 1.46
CA PHE A 225 -7.88 23.11 2.75
C PHE A 225 -7.21 21.76 2.54
N ALA A 226 -6.21 21.46 3.33
CA ALA A 226 -5.54 20.18 3.36
C ALA A 226 -5.33 19.73 4.80
N SER A 227 -5.62 18.47 5.09
CA SER A 227 -5.28 17.85 6.36
C SER A 227 -4.64 16.49 6.15
N GLY A 228 -3.72 16.13 7.02
CA GLY A 228 -3.03 14.85 7.02
C GLY A 228 -2.92 14.30 8.44
N THR A 229 -3.14 13.00 8.59
CA THR A 229 -2.98 12.28 9.84
C THR A 229 -2.13 11.04 9.58
N ASN A 230 -1.03 10.91 10.30
CA ASN A 230 -0.26 9.68 10.37
C ASN A 230 -0.62 9.01 11.70
N ALA A 231 -1.11 7.80 11.65
CA ALA A 231 -1.50 7.03 12.82
C ALA A 231 -0.84 5.66 12.81
N GLU A 232 -0.63 5.11 13.99
CA GLU A 232 -0.18 3.74 14.21
C GLU A 232 -1.39 2.89 14.64
N ILE A 233 -1.52 1.71 14.05
CA ILE A 233 -2.47 0.70 14.50
C ILE A 233 -1.76 -0.09 15.59
N GLU A 234 -2.20 0.10 16.84
CA GLU A 234 -1.58 -0.54 17.99
C GLU A 234 -1.79 -2.05 17.97
N GLN A 235 -0.73 -2.78 18.20
CA GLN A 235 -0.71 -4.24 18.24
C GLN A 235 0.16 -4.72 19.40
N PRO A 236 -0.17 -5.89 20.02
CA PRO A 236 0.69 -6.49 21.02
C PRO A 236 2.06 -6.82 20.44
N ASN A 237 3.12 -6.59 21.21
CA ASN A 237 4.48 -6.99 20.84
C ASN A 237 4.65 -8.52 21.01
N THR A 238 4.14 -9.28 20.08
CA THR A 238 4.14 -10.74 20.08
C THR A 238 4.31 -11.29 18.67
N PRO A 239 4.98 -12.44 18.49
CA PRO A 239 5.02 -13.10 17.19
C PRO A 239 3.61 -13.46 16.71
N VAL A 240 3.33 -13.15 15.44
CA VAL A 240 2.01 -13.38 14.82
C VAL A 240 2.06 -14.68 14.02
N ASN A 241 1.93 -15.79 14.71
CA ASN A 241 1.86 -17.11 14.08
C ASN A 241 0.72 -17.92 14.72
N GLU A 242 -0.37 -18.08 13.94
CA GLU A 242 -1.57 -18.79 14.39
C GLU A 242 -1.31 -20.27 14.71
N ALA A 243 -0.44 -20.93 13.93
CA ALA A 243 -0.15 -22.34 14.10
C ALA A 243 0.68 -22.63 15.36
N LEU A 244 1.59 -21.71 15.74
CA LEU A 244 2.46 -21.84 16.89
C LEU A 244 1.85 -21.26 18.18
N TYR A 245 1.05 -20.18 18.04
CA TYR A 245 0.53 -19.41 19.17
C TYR A 245 -0.91 -18.96 18.94
N PRO A 246 -1.91 -19.85 18.90
CA PRO A 246 -3.30 -19.52 18.54
C PRO A 246 -3.94 -18.48 19.46
N ASP A 247 -3.69 -18.57 20.78
CA ASP A 247 -4.26 -17.64 21.77
C ASP A 247 -3.69 -16.22 21.58
N ARG A 248 -2.38 -16.12 21.31
CA ARG A 248 -1.72 -14.83 21.04
C ARG A 248 -2.19 -14.23 19.73
N TYR A 249 -2.42 -15.06 18.72
CA TYR A 249 -2.95 -14.63 17.44
C TYR A 249 -4.37 -14.06 17.58
N THR A 250 -5.22 -14.69 18.37
CA THR A 250 -6.57 -14.19 18.65
C THR A 250 -6.53 -12.85 19.38
N ALA A 251 -5.73 -12.73 20.44
CA ALA A 251 -5.56 -11.46 21.15
C ALA A 251 -4.99 -10.35 20.27
N TRP A 252 -4.07 -10.67 19.38
CA TRP A 252 -3.54 -9.75 18.39
C TRP A 252 -4.62 -9.25 17.42
N LYS A 253 -5.46 -10.17 16.89
CA LYS A 253 -6.56 -9.85 15.98
C LYS A 253 -7.59 -8.92 16.64
N ASP A 254 -7.94 -9.19 17.89
CA ASP A 254 -8.89 -8.35 18.65
C ASP A 254 -8.32 -6.96 18.92
N SER A 255 -7.03 -6.86 19.26
CA SER A 255 -6.34 -5.58 19.46
C SER A 255 -6.33 -4.73 18.19
N ILE A 256 -5.98 -5.33 17.04
CA ILE A 256 -6.01 -4.63 15.75
C ILE A 256 -7.41 -4.16 15.40
N THR A 257 -8.42 -5.02 15.57
CA THR A 257 -9.80 -4.66 15.25
C THR A 257 -10.24 -3.45 16.08
N ARG A 258 -9.92 -3.42 17.37
CA ARG A 258 -10.20 -2.30 18.25
C ARG A 258 -9.47 -1.03 17.79
N SER A 259 -8.16 -1.13 17.55
CA SER A 259 -7.36 0.01 17.11
C SER A 259 -7.85 0.60 15.77
N ILE A 260 -8.29 -0.24 14.83
CA ILE A 260 -8.88 0.22 13.57
C ILE A 260 -10.21 0.96 13.82
N LEU A 261 -11.08 0.45 14.70
CA LEU A 261 -12.34 1.10 15.04
C LEU A 261 -12.12 2.44 15.75
N GLU A 262 -11.04 2.59 16.50
CA GLU A 262 -10.61 3.81 17.17
C GLU A 262 -9.78 4.75 16.27
N LEU A 263 -9.64 4.42 14.98
CA LEU A 263 -8.87 5.15 13.97
C LEU A 263 -7.35 5.19 14.21
N GLY A 264 -6.84 4.26 15.00
CA GLY A 264 -5.42 4.18 15.37
C GLY A 264 -4.96 5.29 16.31
N ARG A 265 -3.76 5.14 16.86
CA ARG A 265 -3.11 6.15 17.68
C ARG A 265 -2.46 7.20 16.77
N PRO A 266 -2.87 8.48 16.79
CA PRO A 266 -2.26 9.50 15.97
C PRO A 266 -0.81 9.77 16.39
N LEU A 267 0.11 9.70 15.44
CA LEU A 267 1.53 10.03 15.62
C LEU A 267 1.80 11.49 15.22
N ALA A 268 1.16 11.92 14.14
CA ALA A 268 1.27 13.28 13.64
C ALA A 268 -0.05 13.70 12.99
N TYR A 269 -0.42 14.94 13.21
CA TYR A 269 -1.54 15.59 12.57
C TYR A 269 -1.14 16.95 12.08
N GLN A 270 -1.49 17.27 10.84
CA GLN A 270 -1.26 18.56 10.23
C GLN A 270 -2.49 19.03 9.48
N GLN A 271 -2.74 20.32 9.49
CA GLN A 271 -3.73 20.93 8.63
C GLN A 271 -3.25 22.28 8.14
N ASN A 272 -3.66 22.61 6.93
CA ASN A 272 -3.38 23.88 6.28
C ASN A 272 -4.69 24.39 5.68
N ALA A 273 -5.02 25.64 5.96
CA ALA A 273 -6.14 26.35 5.36
C ALA A 273 -5.63 27.64 4.77
N GLU A 274 -5.85 27.82 3.49
CA GLU A 274 -5.43 28.99 2.72
C GLU A 274 -6.65 29.63 2.08
N LEU A 275 -6.82 30.94 2.33
CA LEU A 275 -7.82 31.76 1.66
C LEU A 275 -7.10 32.87 0.90
N SER A 276 -7.21 32.88 -0.41
CA SER A 276 -6.66 33.94 -1.23
C SER A 276 -7.74 34.74 -1.94
N TRP A 277 -7.57 36.05 -1.98
CA TRP A 277 -8.48 36.97 -2.64
C TRP A 277 -7.74 37.84 -3.65
N ASN A 278 -8.05 37.66 -4.92
CA ASN A 278 -7.53 38.49 -6.01
C ASN A 278 -8.44 39.70 -6.21
N ILE A 279 -8.06 40.85 -5.70
CA ILE A 279 -8.82 42.10 -5.85
C ILE A 279 -8.75 42.54 -7.31
N PRO A 280 -9.89 42.68 -8.03
CA PRO A 280 -9.91 43.03 -9.46
C PRO A 280 -9.69 44.52 -9.69
N LEU A 281 -8.50 45.05 -9.30
CA LEU A 281 -8.15 46.48 -9.45
C LEU A 281 -8.20 46.94 -10.90
N ASN A 282 -7.96 46.05 -11.86
CA ASN A 282 -8.03 46.35 -13.30
C ASN A 282 -9.45 46.58 -13.83
N LYS A 283 -10.47 46.32 -13.02
CA LYS A 283 -11.87 46.57 -13.37
C LYS A 283 -12.43 47.84 -12.73
N ILE A 284 -11.63 48.53 -11.92
CA ILE A 284 -11.97 49.83 -11.34
C ILE A 284 -11.58 50.89 -12.39
N PRO A 285 -12.53 51.68 -12.88
CA PRO A 285 -12.27 52.68 -13.91
C PRO A 285 -11.41 53.82 -13.37
#